data_cab0ba12c45577d3b7ef686e39332252
#
_entry.id   cab0ba12c45577d3b7ef686e39332252
#
_cell.length_a   1.000
_cell.length_b   1.000
_cell.length_c   1.000
_cell.angle_alpha   90.00
_cell.angle_beta   90.00
_cell.angle_gamma   90.00
#
_symmetry.space_group_name_H-M   'P 1'
#
loop_
_entity.id
_entity.type
_entity.pdbx_description
1 polymer ?
#
loop_
_entity_poly.entity_id
_entity_poly.type
_entity_poly.pdbx_seq_one_letter_code
_entity_poly.pdbx_strand_id
1 'polypeptide(L)'
;MIKMTVFCFIIISSALGINPPREGTIPDSILSLFRSQGIGNEYGNPGLMKKIQRFKNQNTRDEQININVPVLLGNYSDQAQTYFSASDFNQLLFDNNPNGTMTDYFNEISYGMLHVDGFANGWYQSSMTMSESVQNTKLFVSGIAAMADSDFDYALYDNDGPDNIPNSGDDDGYVDGIIVVYSGCGAEWRPSNGNIWPHMSSLGQYQYVTDDIGANGTNIIVSSYTVNPELSGGGDCYTDIIRPIGVYAHEFGHILGLPDLYDRDGGSEGVGNWCLMAGGSWLGFAGDTPAHMSAWCKIQMGWVDPVVIDQNSSNV
;
A
#
# COMPACT_ATOMS: atom_id res chain seq x y z
N MET A 1 41.72 2.95 19.00
CA MET A 1 40.47 2.29 18.58
C MET A 1 39.34 3.32 18.72
N ILE A 2 39.00 3.97 17.64
CA ILE A 2 37.87 4.92 17.62
C ILE A 2 36.62 4.08 17.32
N LYS A 3 35.76 3.90 18.31
CA LYS A 3 34.45 3.31 18.09
C LYS A 3 33.60 4.33 17.33
N MET A 4 33.44 4.10 16.03
CA MET A 4 32.49 4.84 15.24
C MET A 4 31.09 4.33 15.61
N THR A 5 30.41 5.06 16.49
CA THR A 5 28.99 4.81 16.78
C THR A 5 28.21 5.34 15.59
N VAL A 6 27.71 4.45 14.76
CA VAL A 6 26.73 4.81 13.72
C VAL A 6 25.46 5.17 14.45
N PHE A 7 25.17 6.47 14.56
CA PHE A 7 23.85 6.94 14.92
C PHE A 7 22.92 6.63 13.75
N CYS A 8 22.16 5.56 13.88
CA CYS A 8 20.98 5.35 13.05
C CYS A 8 19.96 6.42 13.47
N PHE A 9 19.90 7.53 12.73
CA PHE A 9 18.77 8.43 12.85
C PHE A 9 17.56 7.66 12.38
N ILE A 10 16.70 7.24 13.32
CA ILE A 10 15.34 6.86 13.01
C ILE A 10 14.65 8.15 12.56
N ILE A 11 14.68 8.40 11.26
CA ILE A 11 13.81 9.40 10.66
C ILE A 11 12.42 8.79 10.77
N ILE A 12 11.62 9.30 11.70
CA ILE A 12 10.19 9.01 11.72
C ILE A 12 9.62 9.72 10.48
N SER A 13 9.72 9.06 9.32
CA SER A 13 9.07 9.53 8.11
C SER A 13 7.65 8.95 8.14
N SER A 14 6.66 9.82 8.14
CA SER A 14 5.27 9.43 7.93
C SER A 14 5.08 9.08 6.44
N ALA A 15 4.29 8.06 6.13
CA ALA A 15 3.82 7.83 4.77
C ALA A 15 2.89 8.97 4.38
N LEU A 16 3.16 9.67 3.28
CA LEU A 16 2.33 10.78 2.80
C LEU A 16 1.62 10.48 1.49
N GLY A 17 1.72 9.24 1.02
CA GLY A 17 1.23 8.86 -0.29
C GLY A 17 2.28 9.00 -1.37
N ILE A 18 1.94 8.52 -2.57
CA ILE A 18 2.87 8.52 -3.69
C ILE A 18 3.31 9.92 -4.08
N ASN A 19 4.60 10.10 -4.41
CA ASN A 19 5.09 11.36 -4.93
C ASN A 19 4.49 11.68 -6.32
N PRO A 20 4.44 12.96 -6.74
CA PRO A 20 4.01 13.31 -8.09
C PRO A 20 4.87 12.62 -9.16
N PRO A 21 4.30 12.26 -10.32
CA PRO A 21 5.02 11.56 -11.40
C PRO A 21 6.04 12.45 -12.13
N ARG A 22 5.98 13.74 -11.91
CA ARG A 22 6.94 14.73 -12.43
C ARG A 22 7.65 15.39 -11.27
N GLU A 23 8.86 15.90 -11.52
CA GLU A 23 9.62 16.68 -10.54
C GLU A 23 8.71 17.66 -9.79
N GLY A 24 8.60 17.48 -8.48
CA GLY A 24 7.73 18.29 -7.64
C GLY A 24 7.51 17.68 -6.26
N THR A 25 7.00 18.51 -5.38
CA THR A 25 6.58 18.12 -4.03
C THR A 25 5.08 17.94 -3.97
N ILE A 26 4.60 17.21 -2.97
CA ILE A 26 3.17 17.17 -2.66
C ILE A 26 2.70 18.60 -2.33
N PRO A 27 1.66 19.13 -2.99
CA PRO A 27 1.19 20.48 -2.73
C PRO A 27 0.81 20.74 -1.28
N ASP A 28 1.08 21.94 -0.75
CA ASP A 28 0.73 22.32 0.63
C ASP A 28 -0.76 22.15 0.95
N SER A 29 -1.64 22.33 -0.03
CA SER A 29 -3.08 22.08 0.13
C SER A 29 -3.38 20.61 0.43
N ILE A 30 -2.70 19.68 -0.24
CA ILE A 30 -2.83 18.23 0.01
C ILE A 30 -2.21 17.87 1.36
N LEU A 31 -1.01 18.40 1.68
CA LEU A 31 -0.39 18.19 2.98
C LEU A 31 -1.26 18.72 4.14
N SER A 32 -1.91 19.85 3.95
CA SER A 32 -2.83 20.42 4.94
C SER A 32 -4.08 19.56 5.10
N LEU A 33 -4.61 19.02 4.00
CA LEU A 33 -5.73 18.11 4.01
C LEU A 33 -5.36 16.79 4.73
N PHE A 34 -4.20 16.21 4.45
CA PHE A 34 -3.70 15.02 5.13
C PHE A 34 -3.57 15.22 6.63
N ARG A 35 -2.96 16.34 7.07
CA ARG A 35 -2.85 16.67 8.50
C ARG A 35 -4.22 16.79 9.17
N SER A 36 -5.20 17.40 8.50
CA SER A 36 -6.56 17.56 9.05
C SER A 36 -7.29 16.24 9.25
N GLN A 37 -6.97 15.23 8.45
CA GLN A 37 -7.53 13.88 8.53
C GLN A 37 -6.65 12.91 9.33
N GLY A 38 -5.50 13.34 9.82
CA GLY A 38 -4.53 12.46 10.51
C GLY A 38 -3.93 11.40 9.59
N ILE A 39 -3.82 11.71 8.27
CA ILE A 39 -3.15 10.87 7.28
C ILE A 39 -1.64 11.15 7.35
N GLY A 40 -0.82 10.11 7.16
CA GLY A 40 0.63 10.23 7.11
C GLY A 40 1.34 10.29 8.46
N ASN A 41 0.65 10.12 9.56
CA ASN A 41 1.27 10.02 10.90
C ASN A 41 1.64 8.58 11.28
N GLU A 42 1.02 7.60 10.63
CA GLU A 42 1.20 6.18 10.89
C GLU A 42 1.37 5.46 9.55
N TYR A 43 2.25 4.51 9.49
CA TYR A 43 2.41 3.58 8.38
C TYR A 43 2.66 2.17 8.94
N GLY A 44 2.32 1.16 8.14
CA GLY A 44 2.40 -0.24 8.51
C GLY A 44 1.15 -0.74 9.24
N ASN A 45 0.74 -1.95 8.88
CA ASN A 45 -0.18 -2.73 9.69
C ASN A 45 0.58 -3.29 10.89
N PRO A 46 0.13 -3.09 12.13
CA PRO A 46 0.88 -3.51 13.32
C PRO A 46 1.10 -5.02 13.41
N GLY A 47 0.13 -5.81 12.97
CA GLY A 47 0.22 -7.28 12.93
C GLY A 47 1.26 -7.74 11.90
N LEU A 48 1.13 -7.30 10.65
CA LEU A 48 2.09 -7.62 9.59
C LEU A 48 3.52 -7.18 9.94
N MET A 49 3.69 -6.02 10.55
CA MET A 49 5.02 -5.57 11.00
C MET A 49 5.63 -6.53 12.03
N LYS A 50 4.82 -7.08 12.95
CA LYS A 50 5.26 -8.11 13.90
C LYS A 50 5.60 -9.40 13.18
N LYS A 51 4.78 -9.84 12.21
CA LYS A 51 5.05 -11.03 11.38
C LYS A 51 6.37 -10.89 10.64
N ILE A 52 6.58 -9.77 9.94
CA ILE A 52 7.83 -9.45 9.23
C ILE A 52 9.02 -9.42 10.20
N GLN A 53 8.88 -8.83 11.37
CA GLN A 53 9.95 -8.79 12.36
C GLN A 53 10.30 -10.18 12.92
N ARG A 54 9.30 -11.06 13.13
CA ARG A 54 9.52 -12.47 13.51
C ARG A 54 10.29 -13.19 12.41
N PHE A 55 9.83 -13.11 11.16
CA PHE A 55 10.46 -13.68 9.99
C PHE A 55 11.93 -13.25 9.88
N LYS A 56 12.21 -11.97 10.00
CA LYS A 56 13.57 -11.40 9.99
C LYS A 56 14.45 -11.96 11.11
N ASN A 57 13.91 -12.13 12.32
CA ASN A 57 14.66 -12.59 13.49
C ASN A 57 14.94 -14.09 13.47
N GLN A 58 14.06 -14.89 12.88
CA GLN A 58 14.19 -16.35 12.82
C GLN A 58 15.17 -16.82 11.76
N ASN A 59 15.56 -15.92 10.83
CA ASN A 59 16.43 -16.25 9.69
C ASN A 59 15.92 -17.44 8.84
N THR A 60 14.58 -17.61 8.79
CA THR A 60 13.89 -18.71 8.11
C THR A 60 13.58 -18.32 6.67
N ARG A 61 14.61 -18.20 5.83
CA ARG A 61 14.46 -17.80 4.42
C ARG A 61 13.77 -18.85 3.55
N ASP A 62 13.53 -20.04 4.10
CA ASP A 62 12.80 -21.11 3.43
C ASP A 62 11.28 -20.99 3.64
N GLU A 63 10.82 -20.04 4.48
CA GLU A 63 9.41 -19.78 4.71
C GLU A 63 8.96 -18.57 3.88
N GLN A 64 7.76 -18.63 3.33
CA GLN A 64 7.11 -17.55 2.59
C GLN A 64 6.07 -16.90 3.46
N ILE A 65 6.04 -15.58 3.50
CA ILE A 65 4.93 -14.81 4.07
C ILE A 65 3.83 -14.73 3.01
N ASN A 66 2.63 -15.19 3.33
CA ASN A 66 1.46 -15.08 2.48
C ASN A 66 0.54 -13.98 3.02
N ILE A 67 0.10 -13.08 2.16
CA ILE A 67 -0.85 -12.02 2.47
C ILE A 67 -1.96 -12.07 1.43
N ASN A 68 -3.21 -12.15 1.88
CA ASN A 68 -4.39 -11.99 1.05
C ASN A 68 -4.95 -10.59 1.23
N VAL A 69 -5.31 -9.91 0.13
CA VAL A 69 -5.76 -8.52 0.14
C VAL A 69 -7.13 -8.38 -0.51
N PRO A 70 -8.16 -7.90 0.20
CA PRO A 70 -9.43 -7.54 -0.43
C PRO A 70 -9.26 -6.21 -1.17
N VAL A 71 -9.65 -6.18 -2.44
CA VAL A 71 -9.64 -4.98 -3.29
C VAL A 71 -11.07 -4.54 -3.53
N LEU A 72 -11.44 -3.40 -2.95
CA LEU A 72 -12.80 -2.88 -2.92
C LEU A 72 -12.93 -1.73 -3.91
N LEU A 73 -13.80 -1.88 -4.93
CA LEU A 73 -14.02 -0.84 -5.91
C LEU A 73 -15.16 0.08 -5.46
N GLY A 74 -14.87 1.36 -5.23
CA GLY A 74 -15.83 2.32 -4.73
C GLY A 74 -15.98 3.55 -5.63
N ASN A 75 -17.22 3.99 -5.91
CA ASN A 75 -17.46 5.23 -6.61
C ASN A 75 -18.24 6.24 -5.79
N TYR A 76 -18.30 7.48 -6.29
CA TYR A 76 -18.92 8.61 -5.62
C TYR A 76 -20.40 8.75 -6.04
N SER A 77 -21.24 9.36 -5.19
CA SER A 77 -22.65 9.59 -5.49
C SER A 77 -22.88 10.50 -6.71
N ASP A 78 -21.94 11.40 -6.97
CA ASP A 78 -21.99 12.37 -8.08
C ASP A 78 -21.12 11.98 -9.29
N GLN A 79 -20.42 10.86 -9.22
CA GLN A 79 -19.57 10.34 -10.31
C GLN A 79 -19.68 8.81 -10.34
N ALA A 80 -20.72 8.31 -10.99
CA ALA A 80 -21.00 6.87 -11.06
C ALA A 80 -20.34 6.18 -12.28
N GLN A 81 -19.67 6.92 -13.17
CA GLN A 81 -19.05 6.33 -14.34
C GLN A 81 -17.72 5.67 -13.98
N THR A 82 -17.62 4.39 -14.29
CA THR A 82 -16.41 3.55 -14.17
C THR A 82 -16.07 2.98 -15.54
N TYR A 83 -14.82 2.65 -15.78
CA TYR A 83 -14.31 2.24 -17.08
C TYR A 83 -13.77 0.81 -17.08
N PHE A 84 -13.35 0.33 -15.89
CA PHE A 84 -12.81 -1.01 -15.70
C PHE A 84 -13.63 -1.80 -14.69
N SER A 85 -13.76 -3.10 -14.93
CA SER A 85 -14.48 -4.03 -14.07
C SER A 85 -13.60 -4.61 -12.96
N ALA A 86 -14.20 -5.25 -11.97
CA ALA A 86 -13.47 -6.01 -10.95
C ALA A 86 -12.56 -7.10 -11.58
N SER A 87 -12.99 -7.71 -12.69
CA SER A 87 -12.16 -8.67 -13.43
C SER A 87 -10.88 -8.05 -13.99
N ASP A 88 -10.93 -6.79 -14.44
CA ASP A 88 -9.74 -6.10 -14.96
C ASP A 88 -8.73 -5.84 -13.84
N PHE A 89 -9.21 -5.51 -12.63
CA PHE A 89 -8.34 -5.36 -11.45
C PHE A 89 -7.79 -6.69 -10.95
N ASN A 90 -8.55 -7.78 -10.98
CA ASN A 90 -8.03 -9.12 -10.67
C ASN A 90 -6.90 -9.49 -11.64
N GLN A 91 -7.08 -9.27 -12.94
CA GLN A 91 -6.04 -9.52 -13.94
C GLN A 91 -4.80 -8.64 -13.71
N LEU A 92 -4.99 -7.33 -13.45
CA LEU A 92 -3.90 -6.40 -13.23
C LEU A 92 -3.07 -6.74 -12.00
N LEU A 93 -3.73 -7.05 -10.89
CA LEU A 93 -3.08 -7.15 -9.58
C LEU A 93 -2.63 -8.57 -9.25
N PHE A 94 -3.36 -9.61 -9.70
CA PHE A 94 -3.15 -10.97 -9.18
C PHE A 94 -3.03 -12.05 -10.26
N ASP A 95 -3.80 -11.99 -11.37
CA ASP A 95 -3.92 -13.13 -12.26
C ASP A 95 -2.97 -13.11 -13.46
N ASN A 96 -3.14 -12.14 -14.36
CA ASN A 96 -2.40 -12.11 -15.64
C ASN A 96 -2.29 -10.70 -16.21
N ASN A 97 -1.14 -10.08 -16.01
CA ASN A 97 -0.77 -8.81 -16.59
C ASN A 97 0.49 -8.97 -17.45
N PRO A 98 0.52 -8.52 -18.72
CA PRO A 98 1.68 -8.66 -19.60
C PRO A 98 2.99 -8.08 -19.05
N ASN A 99 2.91 -7.06 -18.22
CA ASN A 99 4.06 -6.42 -17.59
C ASN A 99 4.37 -6.97 -16.17
N GLY A 100 3.67 -8.03 -15.75
CA GLY A 100 3.71 -8.57 -14.39
C GLY A 100 2.61 -7.97 -13.51
N THR A 101 2.08 -8.81 -12.62
CA THR A 101 1.07 -8.42 -11.62
C THR A 101 1.73 -7.85 -10.36
N MET A 102 0.95 -7.34 -9.43
CA MET A 102 1.45 -6.99 -8.10
C MET A 102 1.97 -8.23 -7.35
N THR A 103 1.33 -9.39 -7.55
CA THR A 103 1.81 -10.69 -7.04
C THR A 103 3.19 -11.02 -7.59
N ASP A 104 3.37 -10.95 -8.91
CA ASP A 104 4.66 -11.22 -9.57
C ASP A 104 5.74 -10.27 -9.06
N TYR A 105 5.40 -8.98 -8.95
CA TYR A 105 6.31 -7.96 -8.47
C TYR A 105 6.82 -8.25 -7.06
N PHE A 106 5.93 -8.48 -6.08
CA PHE A 106 6.35 -8.76 -4.72
C PHE A 106 7.09 -10.09 -4.59
N ASN A 107 6.68 -11.11 -5.33
CA ASN A 107 7.40 -12.39 -5.38
C ASN A 107 8.85 -12.21 -5.92
N GLU A 108 9.03 -11.44 -7.00
CA GLU A 108 10.36 -11.18 -7.59
C GLU A 108 11.25 -10.39 -6.62
N ILE A 109 10.78 -9.23 -6.14
CA ILE A 109 11.63 -8.33 -5.33
C ILE A 109 12.00 -8.90 -3.97
N SER A 110 11.19 -9.84 -3.46
CA SER A 110 11.41 -10.56 -2.20
C SER A 110 12.19 -11.86 -2.37
N TYR A 111 12.55 -12.24 -3.60
CA TYR A 111 13.18 -13.54 -3.90
C TYR A 111 12.29 -14.75 -3.50
N GLY A 112 10.98 -14.62 -3.65
CA GLY A 112 10.00 -15.63 -3.28
C GLY A 112 9.61 -15.69 -1.81
N MET A 113 10.12 -14.76 -0.98
CA MET A 113 9.81 -14.73 0.46
C MET A 113 8.50 -14.02 0.83
N LEU A 114 7.91 -13.26 -0.10
CA LEU A 114 6.60 -12.64 0.07
C LEU A 114 5.70 -12.98 -1.11
N HIS A 115 4.53 -13.50 -0.81
CA HIS A 115 3.46 -13.73 -1.77
C HIS A 115 2.26 -12.86 -1.37
N VAL A 116 1.88 -11.95 -2.25
CA VAL A 116 0.70 -11.10 -2.10
C VAL A 116 -0.31 -11.54 -3.14
N ASP A 117 -1.44 -12.04 -2.70
CA ASP A 117 -2.57 -12.42 -3.53
C ASP A 117 -3.82 -11.68 -3.07
N GLY A 118 -4.92 -11.78 -3.79
CA GLY A 118 -6.13 -11.09 -3.39
C GLY A 118 -7.29 -11.27 -4.35
N PHE A 119 -8.35 -10.56 -4.06
CA PHE A 119 -9.55 -10.58 -4.86
C PHE A 119 -10.19 -9.19 -4.93
N ALA A 120 -10.51 -8.72 -6.16
CA ALA A 120 -11.21 -7.47 -6.40
C ALA A 120 -12.71 -7.70 -6.63
N ASN A 121 -13.55 -6.92 -5.97
CA ASN A 121 -14.99 -6.88 -6.19
C ASN A 121 -15.55 -5.44 -6.01
N GLY A 122 -16.75 -5.19 -6.47
CA GLY A 122 -17.45 -3.91 -6.48
C GLY A 122 -17.93 -3.61 -7.91
N TRP A 123 -18.38 -2.48 -8.23
CA TRP A 123 -18.28 -1.10 -7.72
C TRP A 123 -19.37 -0.78 -6.69
N TYR A 124 -18.96 -0.43 -5.48
CA TYR A 124 -19.86 -0.03 -4.41
C TYR A 124 -20.14 1.48 -4.52
N GLN A 125 -21.42 1.84 -4.61
CA GLN A 125 -21.85 3.23 -4.77
C GLN A 125 -21.91 3.93 -3.41
N SER A 126 -20.94 4.77 -3.09
CA SER A 126 -20.97 5.61 -1.89
C SER A 126 -22.13 6.62 -1.94
N SER A 127 -22.66 6.97 -0.78
CA SER A 127 -23.56 8.12 -0.64
C SER A 127 -22.82 9.46 -0.65
N MET A 128 -21.51 9.46 -0.51
CA MET A 128 -20.65 10.65 -0.49
C MET A 128 -20.32 11.09 -1.92
N THR A 129 -20.34 12.41 -2.14
CA THR A 129 -19.80 13.02 -3.36
C THR A 129 -18.28 12.90 -3.40
N MET A 130 -17.67 13.10 -4.57
CA MET A 130 -16.21 13.13 -4.70
C MET A 130 -15.58 14.16 -3.75
N SER A 131 -16.15 15.36 -3.69
CA SER A 131 -15.64 16.43 -2.80
C SER A 131 -15.73 16.06 -1.32
N GLU A 132 -16.83 15.44 -0.87
CA GLU A 132 -16.98 14.95 0.51
C GLU A 132 -15.98 13.83 0.83
N SER A 133 -15.77 12.92 -0.13
CA SER A 133 -14.83 11.81 0.01
C SER A 133 -13.38 12.27 0.11
N VAL A 134 -13.00 13.30 -0.64
CA VAL A 134 -11.68 13.95 -0.52
C VAL A 134 -11.49 14.58 0.85
N GLN A 135 -12.53 15.26 1.39
CA GLN A 135 -12.45 15.90 2.71
C GLN A 135 -12.51 14.90 3.87
N ASN A 136 -13.07 13.72 3.67
CA ASN A 136 -13.25 12.68 4.68
C ASN A 136 -12.93 11.30 4.11
N THR A 137 -11.71 11.10 3.61
CA THR A 137 -11.30 9.85 2.93
C THR A 137 -11.47 8.62 3.82
N LYS A 138 -11.17 8.73 5.11
CA LYS A 138 -11.35 7.62 6.07
C LYS A 138 -12.82 7.21 6.19
N LEU A 139 -13.76 8.16 6.17
CA LEU A 139 -15.19 7.86 6.21
C LEU A 139 -15.65 7.22 4.89
N PHE A 140 -15.15 7.69 3.74
CA PHE A 140 -15.42 7.08 2.44
C PHE A 140 -14.93 5.62 2.42
N VAL A 141 -13.69 5.36 2.80
CA VAL A 141 -13.10 4.00 2.85
C VAL A 141 -13.87 3.09 3.79
N SER A 142 -14.19 3.55 5.00
CA SER A 142 -15.02 2.80 5.96
C SER A 142 -16.40 2.45 5.39
N GLY A 143 -17.03 3.40 4.70
CA GLY A 143 -18.31 3.18 4.03
C GLY A 143 -18.25 2.15 2.90
N ILE A 144 -17.16 2.16 2.09
CA ILE A 144 -16.94 1.15 1.05
C ILE A 144 -16.72 -0.22 1.69
N ALA A 145 -15.91 -0.32 2.76
CA ALA A 145 -15.70 -1.58 3.48
C ALA A 145 -17.02 -2.15 4.02
N ALA A 146 -17.88 -1.30 4.59
CA ALA A 146 -19.19 -1.71 5.09
C ALA A 146 -20.15 -2.20 3.98
N MET A 147 -20.09 -1.61 2.79
CA MET A 147 -20.90 -2.06 1.64
C MET A 147 -20.38 -3.38 1.05
N ALA A 148 -19.10 -3.65 1.19
CA ALA A 148 -18.45 -4.86 0.68
C ALA A 148 -18.62 -6.08 1.62
N ASP A 149 -19.09 -5.88 2.86
CA ASP A 149 -19.13 -6.90 3.91
C ASP A 149 -19.92 -8.17 3.52
N SER A 150 -20.99 -8.00 2.76
CA SER A 150 -21.76 -9.16 2.25
C SER A 150 -21.07 -9.96 1.14
N ASP A 151 -20.02 -9.40 0.52
CA ASP A 151 -19.34 -9.99 -0.62
C ASP A 151 -17.95 -10.53 -0.25
N PHE A 152 -17.43 -10.16 0.92
CA PHE A 152 -16.13 -10.58 1.45
C PHE A 152 -16.30 -11.20 2.84
N ASP A 153 -15.72 -12.36 3.05
CA ASP A 153 -15.45 -12.89 4.37
C ASP A 153 -14.10 -12.31 4.84
N TYR A 154 -14.17 -11.22 5.60
CA TYR A 154 -12.98 -10.50 6.05
C TYR A 154 -12.08 -11.32 6.98
N ALA A 155 -12.59 -12.39 7.56
CA ALA A 155 -11.77 -13.31 8.37
C ALA A 155 -10.68 -14.03 7.54
N LEU A 156 -10.88 -14.18 6.23
CA LEU A 156 -9.87 -14.76 5.33
C LEU A 156 -8.70 -13.82 5.03
N TYR A 157 -8.77 -12.57 5.49
CA TYR A 157 -7.78 -11.51 5.27
C TYR A 157 -7.07 -11.05 6.56
N ASP A 158 -7.24 -11.79 7.65
CA ASP A 158 -6.48 -11.70 8.90
C ASP A 158 -5.52 -12.89 8.96
N ASN A 159 -4.25 -12.67 8.61
CA ASN A 159 -3.22 -13.71 8.49
C ASN A 159 -1.86 -13.18 8.98
N ASP A 160 -1.85 -12.45 10.10
CA ASP A 160 -0.63 -11.87 10.65
C ASP A 160 0.09 -12.80 11.65
N GLY A 161 -0.51 -13.94 11.95
CA GLY A 161 0.06 -15.00 12.76
C GLY A 161 1.27 -15.69 12.13
N PRO A 162 2.07 -16.40 12.91
CA PRO A 162 3.26 -17.11 12.42
C PRO A 162 2.97 -18.35 11.59
N ASP A 163 1.76 -18.93 11.64
CA ASP A 163 1.44 -20.19 10.97
C ASP A 163 0.98 -20.04 9.51
N ASN A 164 0.80 -18.81 9.01
CA ASN A 164 0.26 -18.48 7.68
C ASN A 164 -1.14 -19.07 7.39
N ILE A 165 -1.95 -19.30 8.41
CA ILE A 165 -3.33 -19.78 8.29
C ILE A 165 -4.27 -18.64 8.65
N PRO A 166 -5.01 -18.06 7.68
CA PRO A 166 -5.93 -16.96 7.97
C PRO A 166 -6.94 -17.31 9.06
N ASN A 167 -7.24 -16.34 9.88
CA ASN A 167 -8.18 -16.45 10.98
C ASN A 167 -7.86 -17.64 11.91
N SER A 168 -6.60 -17.82 12.25
CA SER A 168 -6.16 -18.80 13.23
C SER A 168 -6.12 -18.19 14.64
N GLY A 169 -5.78 -19.00 15.66
CA GLY A 169 -5.77 -18.51 17.05
C GLY A 169 -4.59 -17.59 17.39
N ASP A 170 -3.67 -17.32 16.46
CA ASP A 170 -2.48 -16.50 16.62
C ASP A 170 -2.52 -15.19 15.79
N ASP A 171 -3.61 -14.98 15.05
CA ASP A 171 -3.94 -13.73 14.37
C ASP A 171 -4.57 -12.70 15.32
N ASP A 172 -4.53 -11.43 14.96
CA ASP A 172 -4.85 -10.34 15.91
C ASP A 172 -6.31 -9.83 15.83
N GLY A 173 -7.12 -10.33 14.89
CA GLY A 173 -8.52 -9.94 14.69
C GLY A 173 -8.69 -8.70 13.80
N TYR A 174 -7.63 -8.28 13.12
CA TYR A 174 -7.66 -7.18 12.17
C TYR A 174 -7.30 -7.68 10.76
N VAL A 175 -8.03 -7.19 9.77
CA VAL A 175 -7.63 -7.38 8.37
C VAL A 175 -6.22 -6.83 8.16
N ASP A 176 -5.34 -7.59 7.53
CA ASP A 176 -3.93 -7.22 7.26
C ASP A 176 -3.80 -5.90 6.49
N GLY A 177 -4.80 -5.58 5.69
CA GLY A 177 -4.95 -4.33 4.96
C GLY A 177 -5.92 -4.49 3.80
N ILE A 178 -6.61 -3.42 3.46
CA ILE A 178 -7.50 -3.37 2.29
C ILE A 178 -6.95 -2.40 1.24
N ILE A 179 -7.22 -2.70 -0.02
CA ILE A 179 -7.01 -1.77 -1.13
C ILE A 179 -8.37 -1.23 -1.55
N VAL A 180 -8.57 0.08 -1.48
CA VAL A 180 -9.76 0.73 -2.04
C VAL A 180 -9.40 1.41 -3.34
N VAL A 181 -10.12 1.09 -4.41
CA VAL A 181 -9.98 1.76 -5.72
C VAL A 181 -11.14 2.72 -5.89
N TYR A 182 -10.84 3.99 -6.07
CA TYR A 182 -11.87 5.00 -6.35
C TYR A 182 -11.95 5.32 -7.84
N SER A 183 -13.16 5.68 -8.31
CA SER A 183 -13.40 6.02 -9.72
C SER A 183 -12.64 7.27 -10.17
N GLY A 184 -12.14 7.24 -11.40
CA GLY A 184 -11.38 8.32 -12.00
C GLY A 184 -9.87 8.28 -11.75
N CYS A 185 -9.17 9.34 -12.13
CA CYS A 185 -7.72 9.46 -11.92
C CYS A 185 -7.37 10.20 -10.64
N GLY A 186 -6.20 9.91 -10.09
CA GLY A 186 -5.74 10.47 -8.83
C GLY A 186 -5.24 11.92 -8.92
N ALA A 187 -5.22 12.59 -7.77
CA ALA A 187 -4.76 13.97 -7.66
C ALA A 187 -3.25 14.14 -7.82
N GLU A 188 -2.48 13.06 -7.75
CA GLU A 188 -1.01 13.06 -7.89
C GLU A 188 -0.55 13.53 -9.28
N TRP A 189 -1.36 13.29 -10.32
CA TRP A 189 -1.10 13.81 -11.67
C TRP A 189 -1.52 15.27 -11.84
N ARG A 190 -2.61 15.65 -11.20
CA ARG A 190 -3.19 16.98 -11.29
C ARG A 190 -3.98 17.29 -10.02
N PRO A 191 -3.35 17.93 -9.03
CA PRO A 191 -4.02 18.25 -7.74
C PRO A 191 -5.32 19.04 -7.90
N SER A 192 -5.47 19.78 -9.02
CA SER A 192 -6.68 20.58 -9.32
C SER A 192 -7.86 19.76 -9.86
N ASN A 193 -7.72 18.43 -10.07
CA ASN A 193 -8.84 17.59 -10.50
C ASN A 193 -9.86 17.36 -9.37
N GLY A 194 -9.50 17.68 -8.12
CA GLY A 194 -10.39 17.58 -6.96
C GLY A 194 -10.62 16.16 -6.48
N ASN A 195 -9.84 15.20 -6.94
CA ASN A 195 -9.94 13.79 -6.52
C ASN A 195 -9.00 13.47 -5.34
N ILE A 196 -9.10 12.24 -4.83
CA ILE A 196 -8.26 11.75 -3.74
C ILE A 196 -6.81 11.63 -4.24
N TRP A 197 -5.85 12.01 -3.40
CA TRP A 197 -4.46 11.67 -3.58
C TRP A 197 -4.21 10.25 -3.06
N PRO A 198 -3.62 9.34 -3.85
CA PRO A 198 -3.30 7.99 -3.40
C PRO A 198 -2.45 8.00 -2.13
N HIS A 199 -2.82 7.18 -1.16
CA HIS A 199 -2.08 7.07 0.09
C HIS A 199 -2.46 5.81 0.89
N MET A 200 -1.59 5.42 1.80
CA MET A 200 -1.87 4.49 2.88
C MET A 200 -2.23 5.23 4.17
N SER A 201 -3.19 4.72 4.94
CA SER A 201 -3.46 5.20 6.31
C SER A 201 -4.22 4.15 7.13
N SER A 202 -4.44 4.48 8.42
CA SER A 202 -5.37 3.76 9.31
C SER A 202 -6.68 4.53 9.43
N LEU A 203 -7.80 3.81 9.52
CA LEU A 203 -9.13 4.39 9.71
C LEU A 203 -9.29 5.09 11.07
N GLY A 204 -8.50 4.71 12.09
CA GLY A 204 -8.56 5.32 13.42
C GLY A 204 -9.97 5.19 14.03
N GLN A 205 -10.62 6.31 14.33
CA GLN A 205 -11.98 6.31 14.89
C GLN A 205 -13.07 5.83 13.91
N TYR A 206 -12.76 5.67 12.62
CA TYR A 206 -13.66 5.19 11.58
C TYR A 206 -13.44 3.71 11.26
N GLN A 207 -12.75 2.95 12.11
CA GLN A 207 -12.59 1.50 11.95
C GLN A 207 -13.95 0.85 11.70
N TYR A 208 -13.99 -0.08 10.75
CA TYR A 208 -15.20 -0.82 10.46
C TYR A 208 -15.15 -2.17 11.17
N VAL A 209 -16.17 -2.44 11.97
CA VAL A 209 -16.37 -3.74 12.63
C VAL A 209 -17.29 -4.56 11.74
N THR A 210 -16.76 -5.63 11.17
CA THR A 210 -17.46 -6.51 10.23
C THR A 210 -18.47 -7.43 10.96
N ASP A 211 -19.31 -8.17 10.23
CA ASP A 211 -20.12 -9.22 10.82
C ASP A 211 -19.41 -10.61 10.87
N ASP A 212 -18.21 -10.71 10.30
CA ASP A 212 -17.36 -11.90 10.36
C ASP A 212 -16.74 -12.10 11.74
N ILE A 213 -16.65 -13.36 12.15
CA ILE A 213 -16.15 -13.71 13.49
C ILE A 213 -14.71 -14.24 13.38
N GLY A 214 -13.80 -13.58 14.07
CA GLY A 214 -12.41 -14.02 14.22
C GLY A 214 -12.28 -15.26 15.13
N ALA A 215 -11.15 -15.95 15.00
CA ALA A 215 -10.84 -17.14 15.80
C ALA A 215 -10.88 -16.88 17.33
N ASN A 216 -10.65 -15.64 17.74
CA ASN A 216 -10.77 -15.18 19.13
C ASN A 216 -12.23 -15.01 19.63
N GLY A 217 -13.23 -15.22 18.73
CA GLY A 217 -14.66 -15.07 19.04
C GLY A 217 -15.17 -13.63 19.02
N THR A 218 -14.38 -12.67 18.56
CA THR A 218 -14.80 -11.27 18.33
C THR A 218 -14.94 -10.99 16.83
N ASN A 219 -15.63 -9.91 16.49
CA ASN A 219 -15.76 -9.48 15.10
C ASN A 219 -14.39 -9.03 14.56
N ILE A 220 -14.12 -9.37 13.30
CA ILE A 220 -12.96 -8.87 12.56
C ILE A 220 -13.09 -7.37 12.34
N ILE A 221 -11.97 -6.67 12.35
CA ILE A 221 -11.92 -5.21 12.24
C ILE A 221 -11.10 -4.79 11.00
N VAL A 222 -11.69 -3.95 10.15
CA VAL A 222 -10.97 -3.26 9.07
C VAL A 222 -10.39 -1.96 9.62
N SER A 223 -9.08 -1.79 9.51
CA SER A 223 -8.37 -0.60 10.00
C SER A 223 -7.36 -0.04 9.00
N SER A 224 -6.40 -0.84 8.57
CA SER A 224 -5.34 -0.42 7.64
C SER A 224 -5.86 -0.44 6.20
N TYR A 225 -5.58 0.63 5.43
CA TYR A 225 -6.03 0.72 4.05
C TYR A 225 -5.02 1.42 3.15
N THR A 226 -5.08 1.13 1.87
CA THR A 226 -4.59 2.00 0.81
C THR A 226 -5.76 2.50 -0.04
N VAL A 227 -5.63 3.70 -0.60
CA VAL A 227 -6.62 4.26 -1.51
C VAL A 227 -5.94 4.66 -2.82
N ASN A 228 -6.46 4.14 -3.96
CA ASN A 228 -5.79 4.19 -5.25
C ASN A 228 -6.79 4.56 -6.36
N PRO A 229 -6.35 5.25 -7.44
CA PRO A 229 -7.23 5.60 -8.54
C PRO A 229 -7.51 4.44 -9.49
N GLU A 230 -8.69 4.45 -10.11
CA GLU A 230 -9.04 3.56 -11.22
C GLU A 230 -8.16 3.81 -12.45
N LEU A 231 -7.98 5.10 -12.78
CA LEU A 231 -7.44 5.51 -14.08
C LEU A 231 -6.06 6.14 -13.97
N SER A 232 -5.28 5.93 -15.03
CA SER A 232 -4.12 6.78 -15.32
C SER A 232 -4.57 8.18 -15.76
N GLY A 233 -3.67 9.14 -15.65
CA GLY A 233 -3.93 10.48 -16.12
C GLY A 233 -2.67 11.31 -16.29
N GLY A 234 -2.76 12.38 -17.02
CA GLY A 234 -1.66 13.34 -17.26
C GLY A 234 -2.11 14.78 -17.09
N GLY A 235 -3.10 15.22 -17.75
CA GLY A 235 -3.77 16.52 -17.64
C GLY A 235 -5.25 16.27 -17.46
N ASP A 236 -5.74 15.25 -18.16
CA ASP A 236 -7.06 14.69 -18.06
C ASP A 236 -6.92 13.20 -17.73
N CYS A 237 -7.96 12.57 -17.18
CA CYS A 237 -7.99 11.14 -16.95
C CYS A 237 -7.98 10.40 -18.32
N TYR A 238 -7.15 9.38 -18.42
CA TYR A 238 -7.15 8.48 -19.58
C TYR A 238 -8.15 7.36 -19.33
N THR A 239 -9.32 7.47 -19.96
CA THR A 239 -10.46 6.57 -19.72
C THR A 239 -10.27 5.17 -20.30
N ASP A 240 -9.23 4.96 -21.07
CA ASP A 240 -8.83 3.70 -21.71
C ASP A 240 -7.57 3.09 -21.05
N ILE A 241 -7.06 3.69 -19.97
CA ILE A 241 -5.84 3.23 -19.31
C ILE A 241 -6.10 3.05 -17.81
N ILE A 242 -6.21 1.79 -17.39
CA ILE A 242 -6.23 1.42 -15.98
C ILE A 242 -4.94 1.90 -15.29
N ARG A 243 -5.03 2.28 -14.02
CA ARG A 243 -3.84 2.64 -13.25
C ARG A 243 -2.91 1.43 -13.13
N PRO A 244 -1.63 1.51 -13.60
CA PRO A 244 -0.68 0.43 -13.45
C PRO A 244 -0.27 0.13 -12.00
N ILE A 245 0.38 -1.03 -11.81
CA ILE A 245 0.67 -1.61 -10.48
C ILE A 245 1.58 -0.75 -9.60
N GLY A 246 2.38 0.16 -10.16
CA GLY A 246 3.41 0.87 -9.40
C GLY A 246 2.87 1.70 -8.25
N VAL A 247 1.68 2.34 -8.41
CA VAL A 247 1.01 3.07 -7.33
C VAL A 247 0.49 2.10 -6.27
N TYR A 248 -0.19 1.03 -6.67
CA TYR A 248 -0.69 0.00 -5.76
C TYR A 248 0.42 -0.63 -4.92
N ALA A 249 1.52 -1.01 -5.58
CA ALA A 249 2.68 -1.61 -4.92
C ALA A 249 3.38 -0.63 -3.97
N HIS A 250 3.46 0.66 -4.32
CA HIS A 250 4.03 1.71 -3.46
C HIS A 250 3.20 1.86 -2.18
N GLU A 251 1.89 2.08 -2.32
CA GLU A 251 1.00 2.24 -1.16
C GLU A 251 0.95 0.97 -0.31
N PHE A 252 0.98 -0.21 -0.94
CA PHE A 252 1.06 -1.47 -0.21
C PHE A 252 2.42 -1.65 0.50
N GLY A 253 3.49 -1.12 -0.04
CA GLY A 253 4.79 -1.02 0.65
C GLY A 253 4.70 -0.30 2.00
N HIS A 254 3.79 0.68 2.12
CA HIS A 254 3.49 1.33 3.39
C HIS A 254 2.72 0.42 4.35
N ILE A 255 1.79 -0.42 3.87
CA ILE A 255 1.14 -1.46 4.69
C ILE A 255 2.19 -2.39 5.33
N LEU A 256 3.24 -2.74 4.57
CA LEU A 256 4.36 -3.56 5.05
C LEU A 256 5.29 -2.82 6.04
N GLY A 257 5.08 -1.53 6.29
CA GLY A 257 5.86 -0.72 7.23
C GLY A 257 7.06 0.00 6.63
N LEU A 258 7.13 0.15 5.30
CA LEU A 258 8.19 0.91 4.65
C LEU A 258 7.81 2.39 4.51
N PRO A 259 8.71 3.33 4.83
CA PRO A 259 8.47 4.76 4.66
C PRO A 259 8.72 5.23 3.22
N ASP A 260 8.24 6.44 2.90
CA ASP A 260 8.69 7.18 1.73
C ASP A 260 10.19 7.44 1.77
N LEU A 261 10.85 7.25 0.63
CA LEU A 261 12.28 7.52 0.43
C LEU A 261 12.55 8.63 -0.59
N TYR A 262 11.52 9.34 -1.04
CA TYR A 262 11.65 10.60 -1.76
C TYR A 262 11.79 11.78 -0.79
N ASP A 263 12.37 12.87 -1.26
CA ASP A 263 12.51 14.08 -0.47
C ASP A 263 11.19 14.85 -0.43
N ARG A 264 10.68 15.09 0.76
CA ARG A 264 9.35 15.67 1.00
C ARG A 264 9.34 17.18 1.06
N ASP A 265 10.50 17.80 1.22
CA ASP A 265 10.67 19.26 1.23
C ASP A 265 11.20 19.83 -0.09
N GLY A 266 11.49 18.96 -1.06
CA GLY A 266 11.86 19.32 -2.42
C GLY A 266 13.30 19.79 -2.58
N GLY A 267 14.16 19.52 -1.62
CA GLY A 267 15.59 19.84 -1.69
C GLY A 267 16.40 18.86 -2.57
N SER A 268 15.87 17.66 -2.79
CA SER A 268 16.52 16.58 -3.57
C SER A 268 15.49 15.60 -4.13
N GLU A 269 15.94 14.59 -4.89
CA GLU A 269 15.10 13.46 -5.35
C GLU A 269 14.99 12.32 -4.32
N GLY A 270 15.64 12.45 -3.14
CA GLY A 270 15.81 11.34 -2.23
C GLY A 270 16.56 10.19 -2.91
N VAL A 271 16.01 8.95 -2.86
CA VAL A 271 16.58 7.83 -3.61
C VAL A 271 16.14 7.81 -5.10
N GLY A 272 15.31 8.76 -5.51
CA GLY A 272 14.86 8.94 -6.90
C GLY A 272 14.22 7.68 -7.50
N ASN A 273 14.56 7.39 -8.76
CA ASN A 273 13.99 6.27 -9.51
C ASN A 273 14.56 4.88 -9.14
N TRP A 274 15.39 4.79 -8.11
CA TRP A 274 16.06 3.54 -7.73
C TRP A 274 15.31 2.72 -6.68
N CYS A 275 14.10 3.14 -6.31
CA CYS A 275 13.30 2.45 -5.31
C CYS A 275 11.81 2.65 -5.56
N LEU A 276 11.02 1.58 -5.37
CA LEU A 276 9.56 1.65 -5.37
C LEU A 276 9.04 2.72 -4.41
N MET A 277 9.64 2.84 -3.21
CA MET A 277 9.21 3.80 -2.18
C MET A 277 9.66 5.25 -2.47
N ALA A 278 9.93 5.56 -3.73
CA ALA A 278 10.24 6.89 -4.26
C ALA A 278 9.82 6.98 -5.74
N GLY A 279 10.49 7.76 -6.57
CA GLY A 279 10.18 7.93 -8.00
C GLY A 279 10.20 6.65 -8.82
N GLY A 280 10.82 5.59 -8.32
CA GLY A 280 10.84 4.27 -8.96
C GLY A 280 9.47 3.60 -9.14
N SER A 281 8.44 4.04 -8.39
CA SER A 281 7.05 3.59 -8.58
C SER A 281 6.46 3.97 -9.95
N TRP A 282 7.03 4.98 -10.61
CA TRP A 282 6.57 5.53 -11.89
C TRP A 282 7.30 5.00 -13.11
N LEU A 283 8.25 4.06 -12.97
CA LEU A 283 9.02 3.56 -14.10
C LEU A 283 8.15 2.80 -15.11
N GLY A 284 8.62 2.77 -16.35
CA GLY A 284 7.86 2.30 -17.48
C GLY A 284 6.80 3.32 -17.93
N PHE A 285 5.65 2.84 -18.37
CA PHE A 285 4.53 3.70 -18.69
C PHE A 285 3.64 3.89 -17.45
N ALA A 286 3.80 5.04 -16.79
CA ALA A 286 2.98 5.42 -15.63
C ALA A 286 3.01 4.41 -14.45
N GLY A 287 4.12 3.65 -14.30
CA GLY A 287 4.28 2.66 -13.24
C GLY A 287 3.96 1.22 -13.62
N ASP A 288 3.96 0.88 -14.92
CA ASP A 288 3.71 -0.51 -15.35
C ASP A 288 4.91 -1.46 -15.14
N THR A 289 6.11 -0.89 -14.95
CA THR A 289 7.34 -1.62 -14.65
C THR A 289 8.11 -0.93 -13.53
N PRO A 290 7.57 -0.92 -12.29
CA PRO A 290 8.18 -0.19 -11.17
C PRO A 290 9.56 -0.74 -10.81
N ALA A 291 10.42 0.12 -10.27
CA ALA A 291 11.74 -0.27 -9.78
C ALA A 291 11.63 -1.26 -8.61
N HIS A 292 12.66 -2.09 -8.43
CA HIS A 292 12.81 -2.86 -7.20
C HIS A 292 12.87 -1.94 -5.97
N MET A 293 12.57 -2.49 -4.82
CA MET A 293 12.87 -1.84 -3.55
C MET A 293 14.38 -1.72 -3.35
N SER A 294 14.82 -0.61 -2.72
CA SER A 294 16.22 -0.39 -2.38
C SER A 294 16.78 -1.48 -1.47
N ALA A 295 18.11 -1.64 -1.42
CA ALA A 295 18.76 -2.59 -0.52
C ALA A 295 18.35 -2.34 0.94
N TRP A 296 18.18 -1.08 1.35
CA TRP A 296 17.72 -0.73 2.68
C TRP A 296 16.31 -1.29 2.96
N CYS A 297 15.35 -1.10 2.05
CA CYS A 297 14.01 -1.67 2.18
C CYS A 297 14.05 -3.20 2.30
N LYS A 298 14.83 -3.86 1.42
CA LYS A 298 14.98 -5.32 1.44
C LYS A 298 15.57 -5.84 2.76
N ILE A 299 16.52 -5.09 3.36
CA ILE A 299 17.07 -5.39 4.70
C ILE A 299 15.98 -5.19 5.78
N GLN A 300 15.17 -4.13 5.69
CA GLN A 300 14.08 -3.92 6.63
C GLN A 300 13.05 -5.07 6.59
N MET A 301 12.74 -5.56 5.41
CA MET A 301 11.84 -6.69 5.19
C MET A 301 12.47 -8.06 5.54
N GLY A 302 13.77 -8.14 5.79
CA GLY A 302 14.47 -9.41 6.04
C GLY A 302 14.75 -10.24 4.80
N TRP A 303 14.58 -9.68 3.60
CA TRP A 303 14.80 -10.39 2.33
C TRP A 303 16.28 -10.51 1.95
N VAL A 304 17.13 -9.68 2.50
CA VAL A 304 18.58 -9.74 2.31
C VAL A 304 19.32 -9.42 3.61
N ASP A 305 20.47 -10.06 3.82
CA ASP A 305 21.38 -9.73 4.92
C ASP A 305 22.52 -8.84 4.41
N PRO A 306 22.85 -7.77 5.13
CA PRO A 306 24.02 -6.98 4.80
C PRO A 306 25.30 -7.76 5.11
N VAL A 307 26.23 -7.80 4.16
CA VAL A 307 27.60 -8.29 4.41
C VAL A 307 28.38 -7.19 5.11
N VAL A 308 28.87 -7.47 6.32
CA VAL A 308 29.76 -6.56 7.03
C VAL A 308 31.18 -6.73 6.49
N ILE A 309 31.67 -5.73 5.77
CA ILE A 309 33.04 -5.69 5.30
C ILE A 309 33.91 -5.08 6.41
N ASP A 310 34.74 -5.90 7.07
CA ASP A 310 35.78 -5.40 7.97
C ASP A 310 37.09 -5.20 7.19
N GLN A 311 38.02 -4.43 7.78
CA GLN A 311 39.31 -4.07 7.13
C GLN A 311 40.20 -5.26 6.80
N ASN A 312 39.87 -6.46 7.23
CA ASN A 312 40.63 -7.68 7.06
C ASN A 312 40.01 -8.67 6.06
N SER A 313 38.86 -8.36 5.47
CA SER A 313 38.21 -9.22 4.46
C SER A 313 38.98 -9.12 3.14
N SER A 314 39.83 -10.10 2.86
CA SER A 314 40.64 -10.17 1.63
C SER A 314 39.93 -10.85 0.45
N ASN A 315 38.64 -11.22 0.58
CA ASN A 315 37.83 -11.89 -0.43
C ASN A 315 36.40 -11.41 -0.40
N VAL A 316 36.09 -10.36 -1.12
CA VAL A 316 34.75 -9.99 -1.51
C VAL A 316 34.66 -9.96 -3.02
#